data_4561918244ed3250882164b2fd723e18
#
_entry.id   4561918244ed3250882164b2fd723e18
#
_cell.length_a   1.000
_cell.length_b   1.000
_cell.length_c   1.000
_cell.angle_alpha   90.00
_cell.angle_beta   90.00
_cell.angle_gamma   90.00
#
_symmetry.space_group_name_H-M   'P 1'
#
loop_
_entity.id
_entity.type
_entity.pdbx_description
1 polymer ?
#
loop_
_entity_poly.entity_id
_entity_poly.type
_entity_poly.pdbx_seq_one_letter_code
_entity_poly.pdbx_strand_id
1 'polypeptide(L)'
;MTMFLWTLIVLFILFVFLMVVALVVTQIENSQYRKHKQKQQHLQRSLTGESKTAIVVFSRSGNTATLSEHIANKTNGHVYEIFAKSYALGIPGWISALKDARSNVAEIVPQHIDLSSYNTVYLGSPIWLYSPAPPIWQFVKDNDLTNKRVILFNSFNSKFEQLFIDEFAALVRAKGATSFEHQYVKRGRMGDQLSTDEMLAAFDHLTPNQ
;
A
#
# COMPACT_ATOMS: atom_id res chain seq x y z
N MET A 1 -7.00 -14.32 47.50
CA MET A 1 -6.67 -15.44 46.59
C MET A 1 -7.65 -15.52 45.39
N THR A 2 -8.94 -15.43 45.61
CA THR A 2 -9.97 -15.49 44.51
C THR A 2 -9.92 -14.33 43.51
N MET A 3 -9.77 -13.08 43.98
CA MET A 3 -9.67 -11.91 43.10
C MET A 3 -8.46 -11.97 42.15
N PHE A 4 -7.31 -12.36 42.67
CA PHE A 4 -6.09 -12.53 41.87
C PHE A 4 -6.25 -13.60 40.78
N LEU A 5 -6.90 -14.73 41.11
CA LEU A 5 -7.17 -15.79 40.13
C LEU A 5 -8.10 -15.31 39.02
N TRP A 6 -9.16 -14.57 39.35
CA TRP A 6 -10.06 -13.98 38.35
C TRP A 6 -9.36 -12.99 37.40
N THR A 7 -8.44 -12.17 37.95
CA THR A 7 -7.65 -11.23 37.15
C THR A 7 -6.76 -11.98 36.14
N LEU A 8 -6.12 -13.06 36.57
CA LEU A 8 -5.30 -13.90 35.66
C LEU A 8 -6.14 -14.55 34.58
N ILE A 9 -7.33 -15.05 34.89
CA ILE A 9 -8.25 -15.64 33.92
C ILE A 9 -8.68 -14.60 32.87
N VAL A 10 -9.04 -13.40 33.29
CA VAL A 10 -9.44 -12.32 32.37
C VAL A 10 -8.28 -11.92 31.46
N LEU A 11 -7.08 -11.78 31.98
CA LEU A 11 -5.89 -11.48 31.18
C LEU A 11 -5.58 -12.60 30.19
N PHE A 12 -5.72 -13.85 30.60
CA PHE A 12 -5.53 -14.99 29.71
C PHE A 12 -6.56 -15.02 28.57
N ILE A 13 -7.84 -14.78 28.89
CA ILE A 13 -8.91 -14.71 27.86
C ILE A 13 -8.63 -13.56 26.88
N LEU A 14 -8.24 -12.39 27.37
CA LEU A 14 -7.88 -11.25 26.55
C LEU A 14 -6.68 -11.58 25.63
N PHE A 15 -5.65 -12.24 26.17
CA PHE A 15 -4.49 -12.68 25.42
C PHE A 15 -4.88 -13.65 24.30
N VAL A 16 -5.69 -14.68 24.61
CA VAL A 16 -6.19 -15.64 23.63
C VAL A 16 -7.02 -14.95 22.55
N PHE A 17 -7.89 -14.03 22.94
CA PHE A 17 -8.69 -13.24 21.98
C PHE A 17 -7.81 -12.45 21.03
N LEU A 18 -6.80 -11.73 21.53
CA LEU A 18 -5.85 -10.96 20.70
C LEU A 18 -5.06 -11.87 19.75
N MET A 19 -4.65 -13.05 20.23
CA MET A 19 -3.98 -14.05 19.39
C MET A 19 -4.88 -14.56 18.26
N VAL A 20 -6.13 -14.85 18.54
CA VAL A 20 -7.11 -15.29 17.53
C VAL A 20 -7.33 -14.19 16.49
N VAL A 21 -7.50 -12.95 16.93
CA VAL A 21 -7.65 -11.81 16.00
C VAL A 21 -6.42 -11.68 15.09
N ALA A 22 -5.21 -11.75 15.65
CA ALA A 22 -3.97 -11.67 14.87
C ALA A 22 -3.85 -12.81 13.86
N LEU A 23 -4.22 -14.02 14.22
CA LEU A 23 -4.23 -15.19 13.31
C LEU A 23 -5.24 -15.01 12.18
N VAL A 24 -6.46 -14.58 12.49
CA VAL A 24 -7.52 -14.34 11.47
C VAL A 24 -7.07 -13.26 10.49
N VAL A 25 -6.55 -12.13 10.97
CA VAL A 25 -6.03 -11.05 10.10
C VAL A 25 -4.93 -11.60 9.19
N THR A 26 -3.96 -12.34 9.75
CA THR A 26 -2.86 -12.93 8.98
C THR A 26 -3.34 -13.91 7.92
N GLN A 27 -4.36 -14.73 8.21
CA GLN A 27 -4.93 -15.67 7.23
C GLN A 27 -5.63 -14.92 6.08
N ILE A 28 -6.36 -13.85 6.39
CA ILE A 28 -7.02 -13.02 5.36
C ILE A 28 -5.97 -12.38 4.46
N GLU A 29 -4.93 -11.76 5.03
CA GLU A 29 -3.83 -11.15 4.26
C GLU A 29 -3.12 -12.16 3.37
N ASN A 30 -2.81 -13.35 3.90
CA ASN A 30 -2.18 -14.43 3.13
C ASN A 30 -3.08 -14.90 1.97
N SER A 31 -4.39 -14.98 2.18
CA SER A 31 -5.34 -15.36 1.14
C SER A 31 -5.40 -14.31 0.02
N GLN A 32 -5.46 -13.03 0.39
CA GLN A 32 -5.46 -11.92 -0.57
C GLN A 32 -4.15 -11.88 -1.38
N TYR A 33 -3.01 -12.04 -0.72
CA TYR A 33 -1.70 -12.08 -1.37
C TYR A 33 -1.57 -13.24 -2.37
N ARG A 34 -2.04 -14.44 -2.02
CA ARG A 34 -2.02 -15.60 -2.94
C ARG A 34 -2.87 -15.34 -4.18
N LYS A 35 -4.08 -14.80 -4.00
CA LYS A 35 -4.98 -14.45 -5.12
C LYS A 35 -4.32 -13.43 -6.05
N HIS A 36 -3.68 -12.41 -5.46
CA HIS A 36 -2.94 -11.40 -6.22
C HIS A 36 -1.79 -12.03 -7.03
N LYS A 37 -0.93 -12.84 -6.40
CA LYS A 37 0.18 -13.50 -7.11
C LYS A 37 -0.26 -14.43 -8.25
N GLN A 38 -1.35 -15.15 -8.07
CA GLN A 38 -1.90 -15.98 -9.15
C GLN A 38 -2.33 -15.14 -10.35
N LYS A 39 -2.97 -13.99 -10.10
CA LYS A 39 -3.40 -13.05 -11.15
C LYS A 39 -2.20 -12.39 -11.86
N GLN A 40 -1.19 -11.99 -11.10
CA GLN A 40 0.03 -11.34 -11.61
C GLN A 40 0.81 -12.22 -12.60
N GLN A 41 0.91 -13.54 -12.37
CA GLN A 41 1.58 -14.46 -13.27
C GLN A 41 0.94 -14.52 -14.67
N HIS A 42 -0.36 -14.19 -14.77
CA HIS A 42 -1.06 -14.10 -16.05
C HIS A 42 -0.83 -12.76 -16.77
N LEU A 43 -0.59 -11.68 -16.02
CA LEU A 43 -0.47 -10.31 -16.55
C LEU A 43 0.95 -9.94 -17.00
N GLN A 44 2.00 -10.45 -16.36
CA GLN A 44 3.40 -10.17 -16.72
C GLN A 44 3.78 -10.50 -18.18
N ARG A 45 2.97 -11.24 -18.90
CA ARG A 45 3.17 -11.58 -20.31
C ARG A 45 2.74 -10.47 -21.29
N SER A 46 2.10 -9.41 -20.84
CA SER A 46 1.42 -8.43 -21.72
C SER A 46 2.10 -7.07 -21.84
N LEU A 47 3.05 -6.72 -20.98
CA LEU A 47 3.62 -5.37 -20.94
C LEU A 47 5.00 -5.32 -21.61
N THR A 48 5.04 -5.52 -22.92
CA THR A 48 6.24 -5.31 -23.75
C THR A 48 6.02 -4.10 -24.63
N GLY A 49 6.62 -2.98 -24.27
CA GLY A 49 6.55 -1.75 -25.07
C GLY A 49 7.18 -0.56 -24.35
N GLU A 50 7.49 0.50 -25.09
CA GLU A 50 7.90 1.76 -24.47
C GLU A 50 6.74 2.39 -23.73
N SER A 51 6.93 2.68 -22.45
CA SER A 51 5.97 3.40 -21.61
C SER A 51 6.56 4.72 -21.11
N LYS A 52 5.71 5.75 -21.01
CA LYS A 52 6.05 7.01 -20.33
C LYS A 52 5.51 7.07 -18.89
N THR A 53 4.92 5.97 -18.41
CA THR A 53 4.33 5.85 -17.09
C THR A 53 5.01 4.75 -16.28
N ALA A 54 5.55 5.09 -15.11
CA ALA A 54 6.00 4.15 -14.09
C ALA A 54 4.98 4.08 -12.95
N ILE A 55 4.80 2.88 -12.41
CA ILE A 55 3.92 2.64 -11.25
C ILE A 55 4.75 1.93 -10.20
N VAL A 56 5.13 2.65 -9.17
CA VAL A 56 5.89 2.11 -8.04
C VAL A 56 4.93 1.81 -6.91
N VAL A 57 4.90 0.58 -6.43
CA VAL A 57 3.92 0.15 -5.44
C VAL A 57 4.53 -0.64 -4.29
N PHE A 58 4.14 -0.25 -3.08
CA PHE A 58 4.25 -1.09 -1.90
C PHE A 58 2.88 -1.68 -1.55
N SER A 59 2.80 -2.99 -1.43
CA SER A 59 1.57 -3.67 -1.04
C SER A 59 1.88 -4.87 -0.17
N ARG A 60 1.32 -4.89 1.07
CA ARG A 60 1.54 -6.00 1.99
C ARG A 60 0.62 -7.18 1.71
N SER A 61 -0.66 -6.92 1.48
CA SER A 61 -1.70 -7.95 1.30
C SER A 61 -2.20 -8.11 -0.13
N GLY A 62 -1.68 -7.31 -1.08
CA GLY A 62 -2.03 -7.40 -2.50
C GLY A 62 -3.09 -6.40 -2.98
N ASN A 63 -3.83 -5.72 -2.08
CA ASN A 63 -4.92 -4.82 -2.50
C ASN A 63 -4.41 -3.62 -3.31
N THR A 64 -3.38 -2.94 -2.82
CA THR A 64 -2.76 -1.80 -3.53
C THR A 64 -2.06 -2.27 -4.80
N ALA A 65 -1.46 -3.47 -4.80
CA ALA A 65 -0.87 -4.07 -5.98
C ALA A 65 -1.91 -4.41 -7.05
N THR A 66 -3.11 -4.84 -6.66
CA THR A 66 -4.22 -5.02 -7.62
C THR A 66 -4.63 -3.71 -8.29
N LEU A 67 -4.63 -2.60 -7.55
CA LEU A 67 -4.85 -1.26 -8.14
C LEU A 67 -3.71 -0.88 -9.08
N SER A 68 -2.45 -1.18 -8.75
CA SER A 68 -1.31 -0.87 -9.62
C SER A 68 -1.39 -1.59 -10.97
N GLU A 69 -1.82 -2.85 -10.97
CA GLU A 69 -2.06 -3.60 -12.21
C GLU A 69 -3.20 -2.99 -13.04
N HIS A 70 -4.26 -2.56 -12.37
CA HIS A 70 -5.38 -1.90 -13.04
C HIS A 70 -4.95 -0.58 -13.70
N ILE A 71 -4.17 0.25 -13.00
CA ILE A 71 -3.58 1.48 -13.54
C ILE A 71 -2.64 1.15 -14.71
N ALA A 72 -1.80 0.12 -14.58
CA ALA A 72 -0.88 -0.30 -15.62
C ALA A 72 -1.61 -0.68 -16.92
N ASN A 73 -2.69 -1.44 -16.81
CA ASN A 73 -3.51 -1.82 -17.96
C ASN A 73 -4.15 -0.61 -18.67
N LYS A 74 -4.55 0.42 -17.91
CA LYS A 74 -5.15 1.64 -18.48
C LYS A 74 -4.14 2.58 -19.11
N THR A 75 -2.94 2.66 -18.52
CA THR A 75 -1.90 3.63 -18.91
C THR A 75 -0.79 3.02 -19.76
N ASN A 76 -0.85 1.71 -20.02
CA ASN A 76 0.27 0.92 -20.56
C ASN A 76 1.57 1.15 -19.74
N GLY A 77 1.43 1.29 -18.41
CA GLY A 77 2.52 1.65 -17.51
C GLY A 77 3.32 0.44 -17.03
N HIS A 78 4.59 0.67 -16.69
CA HIS A 78 5.45 -0.36 -16.11
C HIS A 78 5.32 -0.39 -14.59
N VAL A 79 5.07 -1.58 -14.02
CA VAL A 79 4.90 -1.78 -12.57
C VAL A 79 6.22 -2.20 -11.93
N TYR A 80 6.58 -1.51 -10.84
CA TYR A 80 7.71 -1.79 -9.98
C TYR A 80 7.21 -2.02 -8.55
N GLU A 81 7.35 -3.24 -8.06
CA GLU A 81 7.05 -3.54 -6.66
C GLU A 81 8.26 -3.23 -5.78
N ILE A 82 8.04 -2.52 -4.68
CA ILE A 82 9.01 -2.34 -3.62
C ILE A 82 8.63 -3.22 -2.42
N PHE A 83 9.62 -3.82 -1.80
CA PHE A 83 9.46 -4.74 -0.68
C PHE A 83 10.13 -4.17 0.56
N ALA A 84 9.54 -4.42 1.72
CA ALA A 84 10.12 -4.13 3.02
C ALA A 84 10.06 -5.39 3.89
N LYS A 85 11.23 -5.99 4.14
CA LYS A 85 11.33 -7.26 4.88
C LYS A 85 10.70 -7.18 6.27
N SER A 86 10.85 -6.05 6.92
CA SER A 86 10.27 -5.79 8.26
C SER A 86 8.75 -5.91 8.29
N TYR A 87 8.08 -5.76 7.15
CA TYR A 87 6.62 -5.79 7.03
C TYR A 87 6.11 -7.01 6.26
N ALA A 88 6.89 -8.09 6.22
CA ALA A 88 6.47 -9.35 5.62
C ALA A 88 5.15 -9.85 6.24
N LEU A 89 4.42 -10.69 5.49
CA LEU A 89 3.18 -11.30 5.99
C LEU A 89 3.44 -12.12 7.26
N GLY A 90 2.47 -12.12 8.16
CA GLY A 90 2.55 -12.80 9.45
C GLY A 90 2.54 -11.83 10.64
N ILE A 91 2.42 -12.40 11.84
CA ILE A 91 2.29 -11.64 13.09
C ILE A 91 3.47 -10.69 13.33
N PRO A 92 4.75 -11.10 13.17
CA PRO A 92 5.87 -10.20 13.40
C PRO A 92 5.85 -8.98 12.47
N GLY A 93 5.60 -9.18 11.18
CA GLY A 93 5.51 -8.08 10.22
C GLY A 93 4.29 -7.18 10.45
N TRP A 94 3.18 -7.73 10.96
CA TRP A 94 2.02 -6.95 11.35
C TRP A 94 2.31 -6.04 12.55
N ILE A 95 3.02 -6.55 13.58
CA ILE A 95 3.46 -5.76 14.73
C ILE A 95 4.41 -4.64 14.29
N SER A 96 5.39 -4.95 13.43
CA SER A 96 6.30 -3.94 12.88
C SER A 96 5.54 -2.88 12.10
N ALA A 97 4.58 -3.28 11.25
CA ALA A 97 3.74 -2.36 10.51
C ALA A 97 2.92 -1.42 11.39
N LEU A 98 2.37 -1.92 12.51
CA LEU A 98 1.65 -1.08 13.48
C LEU A 98 2.59 -0.12 14.22
N LYS A 99 3.75 -0.61 14.65
CA LYS A 99 4.74 0.20 15.38
C LYS A 99 5.26 1.35 14.52
N ASP A 100 5.55 1.07 13.25
CA ASP A 100 6.22 2.00 12.36
C ASP A 100 5.25 2.77 11.45
N ALA A 101 3.93 2.57 11.60
CA ALA A 101 2.90 3.08 10.68
C ALA A 101 2.92 4.60 10.43
N ARG A 102 3.48 5.37 11.35
CA ARG A 102 3.69 6.83 11.24
C ARG A 102 5.15 7.22 11.06
N SER A 103 6.06 6.24 10.93
CA SER A 103 7.44 6.49 10.55
C SER A 103 7.48 6.79 9.05
N ASN A 104 8.31 7.75 8.68
CA ASN A 104 8.57 8.06 7.27
C ASN A 104 9.86 7.38 6.79
N VAL A 105 10.32 6.33 7.47
CA VAL A 105 11.56 5.60 7.19
C VAL A 105 11.30 4.10 7.15
N ALA A 106 11.84 3.42 6.15
CA ALA A 106 11.80 1.98 6.02
C ALA A 106 13.00 1.47 5.21
N GLU A 107 13.46 0.26 5.49
CA GLU A 107 14.38 -0.45 4.59
C GLU A 107 13.58 -1.08 3.45
N ILE A 108 13.88 -0.69 2.20
CA ILE A 108 13.15 -1.12 1.01
C ILE A 108 14.08 -1.74 -0.04
N VAL A 109 13.51 -2.64 -0.85
CA VAL A 109 14.20 -3.27 -1.98
C VAL A 109 13.22 -3.34 -3.18
N PRO A 110 13.62 -2.83 -4.37
CA PRO A 110 14.79 -2.03 -4.64
C PRO A 110 14.70 -0.64 -3.98
N GLN A 111 15.85 -0.08 -3.60
CA GLN A 111 15.94 1.27 -3.03
C GLN A 111 15.84 2.34 -4.12
N HIS A 112 16.45 2.08 -5.27
CA HIS A 112 16.47 2.97 -6.42
C HIS A 112 15.85 2.29 -7.65
N ILE A 113 15.08 3.06 -8.40
CA ILE A 113 14.50 2.67 -9.69
C ILE A 113 14.86 3.77 -10.70
N ASP A 114 15.38 3.39 -11.85
CA ASP A 114 15.61 4.35 -12.93
C ASP A 114 14.27 4.85 -13.50
N LEU A 115 13.96 6.09 -13.20
CA LEU A 115 12.75 6.77 -13.65
C LEU A 115 13.01 7.72 -14.83
N SER A 116 14.21 7.78 -15.38
CA SER A 116 14.61 8.77 -16.39
C SER A 116 13.72 8.79 -17.64
N SER A 117 13.28 7.61 -18.10
CA SER A 117 12.46 7.44 -19.30
C SER A 117 10.98 7.78 -19.12
N TYR A 118 10.52 7.99 -17.86
CA TYR A 118 9.11 8.20 -17.54
C TYR A 118 8.80 9.68 -17.31
N ASN A 119 7.62 10.11 -17.72
CA ASN A 119 7.08 11.45 -17.47
C ASN A 119 6.09 11.45 -16.30
N THR A 120 5.37 10.34 -16.14
CA THR A 120 4.37 10.16 -15.08
C THR A 120 4.79 9.03 -14.15
N VAL A 121 4.71 9.28 -12.85
CA VAL A 121 5.02 8.30 -11.80
C VAL A 121 3.83 8.15 -10.87
N TYR A 122 3.24 6.97 -10.86
CA TYR A 122 2.26 6.58 -9.86
C TYR A 122 2.98 5.98 -8.66
N LEU A 123 2.61 6.41 -7.46
CA LEU A 123 3.15 5.94 -6.18
C LEU A 123 2.04 5.27 -5.39
N GLY A 124 2.11 3.94 -5.26
CA GLY A 124 1.08 3.14 -4.62
C GLY A 124 1.42 2.73 -3.19
N SER A 125 0.50 2.95 -2.26
CA SER A 125 0.69 2.58 -0.87
C SER A 125 -0.65 2.29 -0.16
N PRO A 126 -0.72 1.30 0.74
CA PRO A 126 -1.81 1.26 1.71
C PRO A 126 -1.69 2.42 2.69
N ILE A 127 -2.81 2.79 3.30
CA ILE A 127 -2.81 3.72 4.45
C ILE A 127 -2.70 2.92 5.74
N TRP A 128 -1.68 3.21 6.53
CA TRP A 128 -1.46 2.68 7.88
C TRP A 128 -1.55 3.78 8.92
N LEU A 129 -2.40 3.62 9.94
CA LEU A 129 -2.67 4.61 10.98
C LEU A 129 -2.76 6.05 10.44
N TYR A 130 -3.56 6.20 9.36
CA TYR A 130 -3.91 7.46 8.69
C TYR A 130 -2.86 8.05 7.73
N SER A 131 -1.66 7.48 7.64
CA SER A 131 -0.55 7.89 6.75
C SER A 131 -0.31 6.86 5.64
N PRO A 132 0.19 7.27 4.45
CA PRO A 132 0.83 6.34 3.53
C PRO A 132 1.89 5.50 4.24
N ALA A 133 1.97 4.19 3.92
CA ALA A 133 2.89 3.30 4.61
C ALA A 133 4.36 3.72 4.42
N PRO A 134 5.24 3.51 5.44
CA PRO A 134 6.62 3.98 5.44
C PRO A 134 7.45 3.65 4.18
N PRO A 135 7.29 2.48 3.52
CA PRO A 135 8.07 2.17 2.32
C PRO A 135 7.91 3.17 1.18
N ILE A 136 6.71 3.74 0.97
CA ILE A 136 6.53 4.69 -0.12
C ILE A 136 7.14 6.06 0.21
N TRP A 137 7.17 6.46 1.48
CA TRP A 137 7.89 7.63 1.95
C TRP A 137 9.39 7.49 1.70
N GLN A 138 9.94 6.31 2.07
CA GLN A 138 11.36 6.03 1.86
C GLN A 138 11.72 6.05 0.39
N PHE A 139 10.88 5.44 -0.47
CA PHE A 139 11.11 5.47 -1.91
C PHE A 139 11.24 6.90 -2.45
N VAL A 140 10.36 7.81 -2.05
CA VAL A 140 10.42 9.21 -2.48
C VAL A 140 11.68 9.90 -1.95
N LYS A 141 12.12 9.59 -0.73
CA LYS A 141 13.37 10.15 -0.17
C LYS A 141 14.61 9.74 -0.97
N ASP A 142 14.63 8.50 -1.46
CA ASP A 142 15.81 7.91 -2.09
C ASP A 142 15.86 8.15 -3.61
N ASN A 143 14.77 8.59 -4.23
CA ASN A 143 14.69 8.72 -5.69
C ASN A 143 14.46 10.16 -6.15
N ASP A 144 14.93 10.46 -7.35
CA ASP A 144 14.73 11.74 -8.03
C ASP A 144 13.41 11.73 -8.81
N LEU A 145 12.59 12.77 -8.60
CA LEU A 145 11.31 12.96 -9.26
C LEU A 145 11.31 14.22 -10.14
N THR A 146 12.47 14.73 -10.48
CA THR A 146 12.62 15.95 -11.28
C THR A 146 11.89 15.82 -12.61
N ASN A 147 11.07 16.82 -12.92
CA ASN A 147 10.23 16.90 -14.12
C ASN A 147 9.17 15.80 -14.24
N LYS A 148 8.78 15.13 -13.15
CA LYS A 148 7.74 14.10 -13.16
C LYS A 148 6.38 14.68 -12.72
N ARG A 149 5.29 14.22 -13.37
CA ARG A 149 3.96 14.27 -12.81
C ARG A 149 3.81 13.10 -11.85
N VAL A 150 3.47 13.35 -10.60
CA VAL A 150 3.35 12.32 -9.57
C VAL A 150 1.91 12.17 -9.11
N ILE A 151 1.42 10.93 -9.07
CA ILE A 151 0.09 10.57 -8.60
C ILE A 151 0.25 9.56 -7.46
N LEU A 152 -0.05 9.97 -6.22
CA LEU A 152 -0.17 9.05 -5.10
C LEU A 152 -1.52 8.34 -5.20
N PHE A 153 -1.53 7.00 -5.16
CA PHE A 153 -2.77 6.24 -5.04
C PHE A 153 -2.77 5.34 -3.81
N ASN A 154 -3.88 5.34 -3.09
CA ASN A 154 -4.01 4.63 -1.84
C ASN A 154 -5.22 3.70 -1.80
N SER A 155 -5.06 2.55 -1.13
CA SER A 155 -6.17 1.72 -0.67
C SER A 155 -6.17 1.67 0.86
N PHE A 156 -7.36 1.73 1.48
CA PHE A 156 -7.47 1.69 2.94
C PHE A 156 -8.85 1.20 3.41
N ASN A 157 -8.92 0.85 4.70
CA ASN A 157 -10.14 0.29 5.29
C ASN A 157 -10.97 1.32 6.07
N SER A 158 -10.38 2.43 6.54
CA SER A 158 -11.09 3.41 7.37
C SER A 158 -11.00 4.84 6.85
N LYS A 159 -9.90 5.51 7.07
CA LYS A 159 -9.63 6.90 6.65
C LYS A 159 -8.13 7.16 6.59
N PHE A 160 -7.77 8.29 5.97
CA PHE A 160 -6.46 8.92 6.08
C PHE A 160 -6.62 10.29 6.76
N GLU A 161 -5.52 10.90 7.17
CA GLU A 161 -5.47 12.29 7.61
C GLU A 161 -4.79 13.14 6.54
N GLN A 162 -5.43 14.26 6.18
CA GLN A 162 -4.97 15.14 5.10
C GLN A 162 -3.56 15.69 5.37
N LEU A 163 -3.22 15.94 6.63
CA LEU A 163 -1.89 16.39 7.04
C LEU A 163 -0.77 15.50 6.47
N PHE A 164 -0.90 14.17 6.56
CA PHE A 164 0.13 13.26 6.03
C PHE A 164 0.18 13.25 4.50
N ILE A 165 -0.95 13.50 3.84
CA ILE A 165 -0.96 13.64 2.37
C ILE A 165 -0.27 14.94 1.95
N ASP A 166 -0.50 16.03 2.68
CA ASP A 166 0.13 17.33 2.42
C ASP A 166 1.64 17.29 2.66
N GLU A 167 2.08 16.62 3.74
CA GLU A 167 3.50 16.38 4.01
C GLU A 167 4.16 15.51 2.92
N PHE A 168 3.46 14.47 2.46
CA PHE A 168 3.93 13.64 1.36
C PHE A 168 4.04 14.43 0.06
N ALA A 169 3.05 15.25 -0.25
CA ALA A 169 3.05 16.14 -1.41
C ALA A 169 4.21 17.14 -1.36
N ALA A 170 4.51 17.70 -0.17
CA ALA A 170 5.64 18.59 0.03
C ALA A 170 6.98 17.88 -0.25
N LEU A 171 7.14 16.65 0.24
CA LEU A 171 8.32 15.83 -0.02
C LEU A 171 8.48 15.53 -1.52
N VAL A 172 7.40 15.13 -2.20
CA VAL A 172 7.38 14.85 -3.65
C VAL A 172 7.82 16.08 -4.45
N ARG A 173 7.29 17.27 -4.11
CA ARG A 173 7.69 18.53 -4.75
C ARG A 173 9.15 18.88 -4.45
N ALA A 174 9.62 18.66 -3.23
CA ALA A 174 11.02 18.88 -2.85
C ALA A 174 11.99 17.95 -3.63
N LYS A 175 11.49 16.82 -4.14
CA LYS A 175 12.22 15.91 -5.04
C LYS A 175 12.12 16.28 -6.52
N GLY A 176 11.57 17.46 -6.84
CA GLY A 176 11.58 18.04 -8.19
C GLY A 176 10.35 17.72 -9.04
N ALA A 177 9.31 17.11 -8.46
CA ALA A 177 8.08 16.83 -9.20
C ALA A 177 7.37 18.11 -9.64
N THR A 178 6.85 18.12 -10.87
CA THR A 178 6.14 19.26 -11.46
C THR A 178 4.70 19.37 -10.99
N SER A 179 4.08 18.24 -10.63
CA SER A 179 2.73 18.19 -10.09
C SER A 179 2.57 17.02 -9.13
N PHE A 180 1.59 17.13 -8.25
CA PHE A 180 1.17 16.08 -7.33
C PHE A 180 -0.34 15.99 -7.30
N GLU A 181 -0.85 14.77 -7.42
CA GLU A 181 -2.26 14.43 -7.30
C GLU A 181 -2.42 13.29 -6.29
N HIS A 182 -3.57 13.23 -5.61
CA HIS A 182 -3.91 12.14 -4.70
C HIS A 182 -5.21 11.46 -5.14
N GLN A 183 -5.12 10.17 -5.41
CA GLN A 183 -6.23 9.29 -5.75
C GLN A 183 -6.34 8.20 -4.70
N TYR A 184 -7.56 7.76 -4.36
CA TYR A 184 -7.70 6.74 -3.34
C TYR A 184 -8.99 5.95 -3.48
N VAL A 185 -9.01 4.76 -2.89
CA VAL A 185 -10.23 3.98 -2.72
C VAL A 185 -10.36 3.49 -1.28
N LYS A 186 -11.52 3.73 -0.69
CA LYS A 186 -11.87 3.16 0.59
C LYS A 186 -12.46 1.77 0.35
N ARG A 187 -11.71 0.73 0.70
CA ARG A 187 -12.16 -0.64 0.52
C ARG A 187 -13.20 -1.09 1.55
N GLY A 188 -13.19 -0.49 2.74
CA GLY A 188 -14.07 -0.89 3.84
C GLY A 188 -13.38 -1.80 4.87
N ARG A 189 -14.01 -1.97 6.04
CA ARG A 189 -13.50 -2.78 7.15
C ARG A 189 -13.81 -4.26 6.93
N MET A 190 -13.12 -5.15 7.64
CA MET A 190 -13.39 -6.57 7.65
C MET A 190 -14.88 -6.85 7.93
N GLY A 191 -15.49 -7.69 7.09
CA GLY A 191 -16.93 -8.01 7.15
C GLY A 191 -17.80 -7.16 6.21
N ASP A 192 -17.32 -5.99 5.77
CA ASP A 192 -18.01 -5.08 4.86
C ASP A 192 -17.01 -4.46 3.85
N GLN A 193 -16.16 -5.32 3.30
CA GLN A 193 -15.18 -4.90 2.30
C GLN A 193 -15.73 -5.03 0.89
N LEU A 194 -15.46 -4.03 0.08
CA LEU A 194 -15.65 -4.13 -1.36
C LEU A 194 -14.92 -5.35 -1.91
N SER A 195 -15.57 -6.07 -2.79
CA SER A 195 -14.91 -7.07 -3.64
C SER A 195 -13.81 -6.40 -4.48
N THR A 196 -12.97 -7.19 -5.13
CA THR A 196 -11.93 -6.65 -6.01
C THR A 196 -12.54 -5.82 -7.14
N ASP A 197 -13.59 -6.32 -7.79
CA ASP A 197 -14.21 -5.65 -8.93
C ASP A 197 -14.91 -4.35 -8.51
N GLU A 198 -15.60 -4.35 -7.38
CA GLU A 198 -16.21 -3.13 -6.81
C GLU A 198 -15.13 -2.09 -6.42
N MET A 199 -13.98 -2.54 -5.87
CA MET A 199 -12.86 -1.66 -5.55
C MET A 199 -12.28 -1.00 -6.80
N LEU A 200 -12.09 -1.75 -7.88
CA LEU A 200 -11.57 -1.24 -9.14
C LEU A 200 -12.59 -0.28 -9.78
N ALA A 201 -13.86 -0.63 -9.81
CA ALA A 201 -14.92 0.24 -10.33
C ALA A 201 -15.02 1.54 -9.51
N ALA A 202 -14.96 1.47 -8.18
CA ALA A 202 -14.97 2.65 -7.32
C ALA A 202 -13.75 3.55 -7.57
N PHE A 203 -12.57 2.97 -7.80
CA PHE A 203 -11.37 3.72 -8.15
C PHE A 203 -11.52 4.45 -9.49
N ASP A 204 -12.13 3.80 -10.49
CA ASP A 204 -12.37 4.39 -11.82
C ASP A 204 -13.33 5.58 -11.78
N HIS A 205 -14.32 5.55 -10.92
CA HIS A 205 -15.25 6.68 -10.75
C HIS A 205 -14.57 7.94 -10.15
N LEU A 206 -13.48 7.76 -9.40
CA LEU A 206 -12.70 8.86 -8.83
C LEU A 206 -11.68 9.43 -9.81
N THR A 207 -11.42 8.73 -10.91
CA THR A 207 -10.50 9.14 -11.97
C THR A 207 -11.23 9.18 -13.31
N PRO A 208 -12.19 10.11 -13.53
CA PRO A 208 -12.87 10.21 -14.81
C PRO A 208 -11.84 10.51 -15.91
N ASN A 209 -11.76 9.60 -16.87
CA ASN A 209 -11.05 9.65 -18.16
C ASN A 209 -9.99 10.77 -18.30
N GLN A 210 -8.74 10.40 -18.04
CA GLN A 210 -7.57 11.16 -18.50
C GLN A 210 -7.17 10.70 -19.89
#